data_e05abfd68f94ec64d2190573b3fe4e67
#
_entry.id   e05abfd68f94ec64d2190573b3fe4e67
#
_cell.length_a   1.000
_cell.length_b   1.000
_cell.length_c   1.000
_cell.angle_alpha   90.00
_cell.angle_beta   90.00
_cell.angle_gamma   90.00
#
_symmetry.space_group_name_H-M   'P 1'
#
loop_
_entity.id
_entity.type
_entity.pdbx_description
1 polymer ?
#
loop_
_entity_poly.entity_id
_entity_poly.type
_entity_poly.pdbx_seq_one_letter_code
_entity_poly.pdbx_strand_id
1 'polypeptide(L)'
;MELRYWALTDAPHLLSVYRTSSELERQMPALTSEQDARNLIETSYLPAENRAIFCLSDEGRPAGLIGLNFTARSDTGAWDRAWVYYWIADPYRGQGYTKAALTAVCNWALDETSPAATSPVLDTGLLASLPSPRLRRLELGYRTNNPASGAVAAAAGFQIEGIEREKFLYAGQTYDAVLAARLRKDGRAPASLCHQEAVFRPGFHHVELWTESLETALPSWGWLTQQLGWTTYQEWPGGISWQAPDGSYLVLEESPDTSGSHDRTHAGLNHLAFTAPSATFEIELVAPNPRT
;
A
#
# COMPACT_ATOMS: atom_id res chain seq x y z
N MET A 1 14.18 16.86 -2.96
CA MET A 1 13.15 16.71 -1.89
C MET A 1 13.85 16.41 -0.59
N GLU A 2 13.44 17.00 0.52
CA GLU A 2 13.99 16.79 1.87
C GLU A 2 12.88 16.63 2.90
N LEU A 3 13.18 15.96 4.01
CA LEU A 3 12.33 15.86 5.18
C LEU A 3 12.83 16.83 6.26
N ARG A 4 11.97 17.78 6.67
CA ARG A 4 12.30 18.78 7.70
C ARG A 4 11.13 19.03 8.64
N TYR A 5 11.33 19.80 9.67
CA TYR A 5 10.21 20.32 10.47
C TYR A 5 9.46 21.44 9.73
N TRP A 6 8.20 21.60 10.07
CA TRP A 6 7.41 22.76 9.68
C TRP A 6 7.89 24.02 10.40
N ALA A 7 7.76 25.14 9.73
CA ALA A 7 8.05 26.47 10.27
C ALA A 7 6.87 27.42 10.00
N LEU A 8 6.68 28.43 10.85
CA LEU A 8 5.61 29.41 10.65
C LEU A 8 5.74 30.20 9.34
N THR A 9 6.95 30.27 8.81
CA THR A 9 7.27 30.88 7.50
C THR A 9 6.74 30.06 6.32
N ASP A 10 6.28 28.80 6.55
CA ASP A 10 5.69 27.95 5.52
C ASP A 10 4.23 28.33 5.21
N ALA A 11 3.59 29.17 6.04
CA ALA A 11 2.17 29.47 5.93
C ALA A 11 1.72 29.98 4.54
N PRO A 12 2.41 30.91 3.87
CA PRO A 12 2.01 31.33 2.53
C PRO A 12 2.05 30.19 1.50
N HIS A 13 3.07 29.33 1.58
CA HIS A 13 3.22 28.17 0.69
C HIS A 13 2.18 27.09 0.97
N LEU A 14 1.89 26.80 2.23
CA LEU A 14 0.83 25.86 2.62
C LEU A 14 -0.54 26.30 2.09
N LEU A 15 -0.86 27.60 2.20
CA LEU A 15 -2.10 28.17 1.63
C LEU A 15 -2.13 28.02 0.10
N SER A 16 -1.00 28.26 -0.58
CA SER A 16 -0.89 28.09 -2.03
C SER A 16 -1.12 26.62 -2.43
N VAL A 17 -0.46 25.69 -1.76
CA VAL A 17 -0.61 24.24 -1.99
C VAL A 17 -2.05 23.80 -1.74
N TYR A 18 -2.68 24.28 -0.66
CA TYR A 18 -4.07 23.97 -0.35
C TYR A 18 -5.02 24.38 -1.47
N ARG A 19 -4.83 25.58 -2.05
CA ARG A 19 -5.68 26.11 -3.12
C ARG A 19 -5.49 25.43 -4.47
N THR A 20 -4.34 24.83 -4.70
CA THR A 20 -3.97 24.20 -5.99
C THR A 20 -4.09 22.68 -6.01
N SER A 21 -4.36 22.05 -4.85
CA SER A 21 -4.44 20.59 -4.73
C SER A 21 -5.85 20.14 -4.34
N SER A 22 -6.52 19.44 -5.23
CA SER A 22 -7.96 19.17 -5.21
C SER A 22 -8.46 18.30 -4.04
N GLU A 23 -7.58 17.59 -3.34
CA GLU A 23 -7.97 16.62 -2.29
C GLU A 23 -7.59 17.10 -0.87
N LEU A 24 -6.89 18.24 -0.73
CA LEU A 24 -6.38 18.68 0.56
C LEU A 24 -7.48 19.19 1.51
N GLU A 25 -8.61 19.62 1.00
CA GLU A 25 -9.79 19.98 1.80
C GLU A 25 -10.31 18.80 2.66
N ARG A 26 -9.97 17.55 2.26
CA ARG A 26 -10.31 16.32 3.02
C ARG A 26 -9.23 15.92 4.02
N GLN A 27 -8.08 16.57 3.99
CA GLN A 27 -6.90 16.21 4.79
C GLN A 27 -6.63 17.21 5.90
N MET A 28 -7.15 18.42 5.78
CA MET A 28 -6.93 19.50 6.75
C MET A 28 -8.12 20.45 6.78
N PRO A 29 -8.25 21.30 7.83
CA PRO A 29 -9.27 22.34 7.88
C PRO A 29 -9.19 23.30 6.70
N ALA A 30 -10.32 23.94 6.38
CA ALA A 30 -10.36 24.94 5.31
C ALA A 30 -9.40 26.10 5.60
N LEU A 31 -8.53 26.39 4.61
CA LEU A 31 -7.58 27.50 4.67
C LEU A 31 -8.05 28.61 3.74
N THR A 32 -8.55 29.71 4.30
CA THR A 32 -9.03 30.88 3.55
C THR A 32 -7.99 31.99 3.51
N SER A 33 -7.12 32.05 4.50
CA SER A 33 -6.09 33.08 4.69
C SER A 33 -4.74 32.48 5.08
N GLU A 34 -3.66 33.31 4.95
CA GLU A 34 -2.34 32.93 5.48
C GLU A 34 -2.38 32.77 7.00
N GLN A 35 -3.23 33.51 7.69
CA GLN A 35 -3.38 33.37 9.13
C GLN A 35 -3.97 32.00 9.51
N ASP A 36 -4.91 31.45 8.74
CA ASP A 36 -5.43 30.10 8.96
C ASP A 36 -4.33 29.05 8.78
N ALA A 37 -3.52 29.20 7.74
CA ALA A 37 -2.37 28.31 7.51
C ALA A 37 -1.34 28.41 8.64
N ARG A 38 -1.03 29.61 9.11
CA ARG A 38 -0.13 29.86 10.25
C ARG A 38 -0.67 29.22 11.53
N ASN A 39 -1.95 29.40 11.82
CA ASN A 39 -2.60 28.79 12.99
C ASN A 39 -2.57 27.26 12.91
N LEU A 40 -2.81 26.68 11.74
CA LEU A 40 -2.73 25.21 11.55
C LEU A 40 -1.31 24.71 11.80
N ILE A 41 -0.29 25.37 11.27
CA ILE A 41 1.11 25.00 11.51
C ILE A 41 1.41 25.09 13.01
N GLU A 42 1.09 26.21 13.65
CA GLU A 42 1.38 26.46 15.05
C GLU A 42 0.72 25.43 15.98
N THR A 43 -0.56 25.17 15.77
CA THR A 43 -1.35 24.29 16.66
C THR A 43 -1.15 22.82 16.39
N SER A 44 -0.86 22.43 15.12
CA SER A 44 -0.94 21.04 14.68
C SER A 44 0.34 20.47 14.08
N TYR A 45 1.19 21.29 13.46
CA TYR A 45 2.35 20.78 12.71
C TYR A 45 3.71 21.00 13.40
N LEU A 46 3.81 21.96 14.32
CA LEU A 46 5.04 22.12 15.11
C LEU A 46 5.23 20.92 16.05
N PRO A 47 6.50 20.56 16.35
CA PRO A 47 6.83 19.46 17.26
C PRO A 47 6.14 19.64 18.62
N ALA A 48 5.65 18.53 19.18
CA ALA A 48 5.07 18.47 20.52
C ALA A 48 5.33 17.09 21.13
N GLU A 49 5.13 16.95 22.45
CA GLU A 49 5.36 15.70 23.16
C GLU A 49 4.56 14.51 22.57
N ASN A 50 3.34 14.78 22.10
CA ASN A 50 2.40 13.76 21.64
C ASN A 50 2.36 13.60 20.11
N ARG A 51 3.32 14.17 19.38
CA ARG A 51 3.34 14.09 17.91
C ARG A 51 4.72 14.33 17.31
N ALA A 52 4.94 13.77 16.14
CA ALA A 52 6.07 14.05 15.27
C ALA A 52 5.54 14.29 13.85
N ILE A 53 5.61 15.54 13.39
CA ILE A 53 5.06 15.96 12.10
C ILE A 53 6.17 16.54 11.24
N PHE A 54 6.38 15.92 10.08
CA PHE A 54 7.44 16.28 9.15
C PHE A 54 6.85 16.91 7.88
N CYS A 55 7.52 17.94 7.40
CA CYS A 55 7.29 18.57 6.09
C CYS A 55 8.14 17.83 5.04
N LEU A 56 7.51 17.41 3.96
CA LEU A 56 8.19 17.11 2.70
C LEU A 56 8.41 18.42 1.99
N SER A 57 9.66 18.79 1.78
CA SER A 57 10.04 20.11 1.26
C SER A 57 10.81 19.98 -0.04
N ASP A 58 10.42 20.75 -1.04
CA ASP A 58 11.12 20.90 -2.30
C ASP A 58 11.68 22.31 -2.41
N GLU A 59 13.02 22.43 -2.49
CA GLU A 59 13.72 23.74 -2.51
C GLU A 59 13.22 24.69 -1.41
N GLY A 60 13.01 24.17 -0.20
CA GLY A 60 12.52 24.93 0.95
C GLY A 60 11.00 25.15 1.00
N ARG A 61 10.23 24.71 0.00
CA ARG A 61 8.77 24.90 -0.07
C ARG A 61 8.02 23.62 0.32
N PRO A 62 6.96 23.71 1.15
CA PRO A 62 6.14 22.55 1.47
C PRO A 62 5.52 21.89 0.23
N ALA A 63 5.75 20.61 0.10
CA ALA A 63 5.19 19.75 -0.94
C ALA A 63 4.30 18.65 -0.37
N GLY A 64 4.46 18.32 0.92
CA GLY A 64 3.69 17.27 1.57
C GLY A 64 3.95 17.18 3.06
N LEU A 65 3.33 16.19 3.70
CA LEU A 65 3.41 15.95 5.14
C LEU A 65 3.43 14.45 5.42
N ILE A 66 4.25 14.04 6.40
CA ILE A 66 4.13 12.78 7.12
C ILE A 66 3.96 13.09 8.59
N GLY A 67 2.86 12.63 9.19
CA GLY A 67 2.51 12.89 10.58
C GLY A 67 2.32 11.62 11.40
N LEU A 68 2.82 11.66 12.63
CA LEU A 68 2.55 10.67 13.66
C LEU A 68 1.91 11.40 14.86
N ASN A 69 0.68 11.03 15.19
CA ASN A 69 0.04 11.41 16.45
C ASN A 69 0.15 10.23 17.41
N PHE A 70 0.84 10.41 18.54
CA PHE A 70 0.99 9.36 19.54
C PHE A 70 -0.33 9.17 20.29
N THR A 71 -0.85 7.95 20.31
CA THR A 71 -2.23 7.66 20.72
C THR A 71 -2.33 6.88 22.03
N ALA A 72 -1.29 6.17 22.44
CA ALA A 72 -1.30 5.39 23.65
C ALA A 72 0.09 5.32 24.28
N ARG A 73 0.11 5.19 25.60
CA ARG A 73 1.33 4.94 26.40
C ARG A 73 1.35 3.49 26.87
N SER A 74 2.55 2.94 27.06
CA SER A 74 2.77 1.66 27.73
C SER A 74 2.54 1.79 29.24
N ASP A 75 2.60 0.68 29.93
CA ASP A 75 2.60 0.59 31.40
C ASP A 75 3.78 1.32 32.07
N THR A 76 4.87 1.51 31.34
CA THR A 76 6.04 2.30 31.79
C THR A 76 5.88 3.81 31.57
N GLY A 77 4.77 4.25 30.97
CA GLY A 77 4.51 5.66 30.62
C GLY A 77 5.14 6.14 29.31
N ALA A 78 5.96 5.34 28.65
CA ALA A 78 6.52 5.67 27.34
C ALA A 78 5.45 5.57 26.24
N TRP A 79 5.56 6.39 25.18
CA TRP A 79 4.69 6.26 24.03
C TRP A 79 4.83 4.88 23.39
N ASP A 80 3.69 4.26 23.03
CA ASP A 80 3.61 2.88 22.55
C ASP A 80 3.04 2.77 21.14
N ARG A 81 2.09 3.65 20.79
CA ARG A 81 1.40 3.64 19.51
C ARG A 81 1.30 5.03 18.90
N ALA A 82 1.20 5.08 17.57
CA ALA A 82 0.86 6.30 16.86
C ALA A 82 -0.10 6.04 15.71
N TRP A 83 -0.98 7.02 15.48
CA TRP A 83 -1.75 7.15 14.26
C TRP A 83 -0.94 7.90 13.23
N VAL A 84 -0.79 7.32 12.04
CA VAL A 84 0.00 7.84 10.93
C VAL A 84 -0.93 8.43 9.88
N TYR A 85 -0.57 9.60 9.36
CA TYR A 85 -1.27 10.23 8.27
C TYR A 85 -0.30 10.98 7.36
N TYR A 86 -0.68 11.18 6.11
CA TYR A 86 0.16 11.82 5.12
C TYR A 86 -0.67 12.42 4.00
N TRP A 87 -0.11 13.42 3.36
CA TRP A 87 -0.57 13.95 2.09
C TRP A 87 0.60 14.46 1.26
N ILE A 88 0.38 14.60 -0.04
CA ILE A 88 1.32 15.22 -0.96
C ILE A 88 0.56 16.07 -1.98
N ALA A 89 1.11 17.23 -2.33
CA ALA A 89 0.55 18.14 -3.32
C ALA A 89 0.54 17.52 -4.73
N ASP A 90 -0.46 17.87 -5.53
CA ASP A 90 -0.69 17.29 -6.86
C ASP A 90 0.56 17.28 -7.77
N PRO A 91 1.39 18.35 -7.86
CA PRO A 91 2.57 18.36 -8.72
C PRO A 91 3.65 17.31 -8.35
N TYR A 92 3.62 16.79 -7.12
CA TYR A 92 4.61 15.86 -6.60
C TYR A 92 4.11 14.42 -6.52
N ARG A 93 2.88 14.15 -6.97
CA ARG A 93 2.31 12.80 -6.99
C ARG A 93 3.01 11.91 -8.01
N GLY A 94 2.96 10.59 -7.77
CA GLY A 94 3.52 9.58 -8.68
C GLY A 94 5.05 9.47 -8.69
N GLN A 95 5.79 10.31 -7.97
CA GLN A 95 7.26 10.36 -7.99
C GLN A 95 7.93 9.57 -6.86
N GLY A 96 7.17 8.82 -6.07
CA GLY A 96 7.69 7.96 -5.00
C GLY A 96 8.05 8.68 -3.69
N TYR A 97 7.95 9.99 -3.60
CA TYR A 97 8.35 10.78 -2.42
C TYR A 97 7.61 10.37 -1.14
N THR A 98 6.29 10.20 -1.22
CA THR A 98 5.49 9.80 -0.06
C THR A 98 5.85 8.40 0.42
N LYS A 99 6.10 7.46 -0.51
CA LYS A 99 6.57 6.11 -0.16
C LYS A 99 7.90 6.17 0.58
N ALA A 100 8.87 6.89 0.03
CA ALA A 100 10.20 7.03 0.62
C ALA A 100 10.11 7.67 2.02
N ALA A 101 9.36 8.76 2.16
CA ALA A 101 9.20 9.48 3.41
C ALA A 101 8.48 8.63 4.47
N LEU A 102 7.35 8.02 4.12
CA LEU A 102 6.60 7.19 5.06
C LEU A 102 7.44 6.00 5.53
N THR A 103 8.13 5.32 4.61
CA THR A 103 9.03 4.20 4.96
C THR A 103 10.13 4.64 5.93
N ALA A 104 10.79 5.76 5.66
CA ALA A 104 11.86 6.28 6.50
C ALA A 104 11.36 6.67 7.89
N VAL A 105 10.23 7.41 7.97
CA VAL A 105 9.63 7.85 9.23
C VAL A 105 9.14 6.66 10.05
N CYS A 106 8.50 5.66 9.42
CA CYS A 106 8.04 4.45 10.12
C CYS A 106 9.21 3.60 10.64
N ASN A 107 10.28 3.44 9.85
CA ASN A 107 11.48 2.74 10.30
C ASN A 107 12.11 3.45 11.50
N TRP A 108 12.25 4.79 11.44
CA TRP A 108 12.73 5.59 12.56
C TRP A 108 11.84 5.45 13.79
N ALA A 109 10.52 5.51 13.63
CA ALA A 109 9.59 5.49 14.75
C ALA A 109 9.53 4.14 15.49
N LEU A 110 9.81 3.03 14.80
CA LEU A 110 9.76 1.68 15.35
C LEU A 110 11.10 1.15 15.85
N ASP A 111 12.24 1.71 15.41
CA ASP A 111 13.58 1.16 15.66
C ASP A 111 14.57 2.26 16.03
N GLU A 112 15.26 2.10 17.17
CA GLU A 112 16.30 3.01 17.65
C GLU A 112 17.61 2.94 16.86
N THR A 113 17.92 1.79 16.25
CA THR A 113 19.28 1.49 15.76
C THR A 113 19.50 1.94 14.33
N SER A 114 18.52 2.65 13.77
CA SER A 114 18.48 2.91 12.35
C SER A 114 19.12 4.24 11.95
N PRO A 115 20.27 4.25 11.28
CA PRO A 115 20.56 5.36 10.41
C PRO A 115 19.43 5.46 9.37
N ALA A 116 18.95 6.68 9.13
CA ALA A 116 17.93 6.93 8.12
C ALA A 116 18.35 6.24 6.81
N ALA A 117 17.46 5.44 6.24
CA ALA A 117 17.73 4.83 4.96
C ALA A 117 17.92 5.95 3.94
N THR A 118 19.10 6.05 3.35
CA THR A 118 19.36 7.00 2.27
C THR A 118 18.47 6.64 1.11
N SER A 119 17.55 7.52 0.78
CA SER A 119 16.75 7.40 -0.43
C SER A 119 17.35 8.27 -1.52
N PRO A 120 17.49 7.78 -2.76
CA PRO A 120 18.01 8.61 -3.85
C PRO A 120 17.08 9.77 -4.21
N VAL A 121 15.82 9.71 -3.80
CA VAL A 121 14.80 10.73 -4.12
C VAL A 121 14.47 11.65 -2.95
N LEU A 122 14.90 11.32 -1.73
CA LEU A 122 14.54 12.04 -0.52
C LEU A 122 15.68 12.08 0.48
N ASP A 123 16.09 13.30 0.88
CA ASP A 123 16.97 13.48 2.03
C ASP A 123 16.18 13.30 3.34
N THR A 124 16.59 12.33 4.14
CA THR A 124 16.03 11.99 5.44
C THR A 124 17.01 12.23 6.59
N GLY A 125 18.06 13.02 6.36
CA GLY A 125 19.13 13.29 7.32
C GLY A 125 18.64 13.79 8.67
N LEU A 126 17.52 14.52 8.71
CA LEU A 126 16.87 14.94 9.95
C LEU A 126 16.61 13.75 10.90
N LEU A 127 16.08 12.63 10.38
CA LEU A 127 15.71 11.48 11.22
C LEU A 127 16.93 10.84 11.90
N ALA A 128 18.11 10.92 11.28
CA ALA A 128 19.35 10.42 11.87
C ALA A 128 19.80 11.22 13.12
N SER A 129 19.37 12.48 13.22
CA SER A 129 19.69 13.36 14.36
C SER A 129 18.66 13.27 15.49
N LEU A 130 17.54 12.57 15.29
CA LEU A 130 16.46 12.48 16.27
C LEU A 130 16.46 11.15 17.00
N PRO A 131 16.24 11.14 18.33
CA PRO A 131 16.00 9.91 19.06
C PRO A 131 14.71 9.24 18.57
N SER A 132 14.76 7.93 18.32
CA SER A 132 13.55 7.17 17.98
C SER A 132 12.61 7.10 19.19
N PRO A 133 11.29 7.28 19.01
CA PRO A 133 10.33 7.06 20.09
C PRO A 133 10.12 5.57 20.41
N ARG A 134 10.70 4.64 19.63
CA ARG A 134 10.61 3.18 19.81
C ARG A 134 9.18 2.67 19.98
N LEU A 135 8.27 3.17 19.17
CA LEU A 135 6.88 2.71 19.22
C LEU A 135 6.78 1.22 18.93
N ARG A 136 5.81 0.55 19.53
CA ARG A 136 5.53 -0.86 19.26
C ARG A 136 4.66 -1.03 18.03
N ARG A 137 3.76 -0.05 17.74
CA ARG A 137 2.73 -0.15 16.70
C ARG A 137 2.45 1.20 16.06
N LEU A 138 2.38 1.19 14.74
CA LEU A 138 1.87 2.28 13.91
C LEU A 138 0.56 1.85 13.27
N GLU A 139 -0.40 2.76 13.21
CA GLU A 139 -1.74 2.54 12.68
C GLU A 139 -2.08 3.63 11.67
N LEU A 140 -2.77 3.27 10.61
CA LEU A 140 -3.32 4.23 9.65
C LEU A 140 -4.63 3.73 9.06
N GLY A 141 -5.38 4.65 8.45
CA GLY A 141 -6.58 4.31 7.70
C GLY A 141 -6.64 5.11 6.39
N TYR A 142 -7.16 4.48 5.36
CA TYR A 142 -7.41 5.13 4.07
C TYR A 142 -8.73 4.65 3.47
N ARG A 143 -9.34 5.49 2.64
CA ARG A 143 -10.61 5.13 1.98
C ARG A 143 -10.39 3.96 1.02
N THR A 144 -11.34 3.03 0.96
CA THR A 144 -11.30 1.87 0.04
C THR A 144 -11.17 2.29 -1.42
N ASN A 145 -11.68 3.46 -1.80
CA ASN A 145 -11.57 4.02 -3.14
C ASN A 145 -10.29 4.89 -3.35
N ASN A 146 -9.27 4.76 -2.47
CA ASN A 146 -7.98 5.44 -2.62
C ASN A 146 -6.82 4.41 -2.71
N PRO A 147 -6.69 3.70 -3.85
CA PRO A 147 -5.66 2.69 -4.04
C PRO A 147 -4.23 3.26 -3.95
N ALA A 148 -4.04 4.54 -4.29
CA ALA A 148 -2.74 5.19 -4.17
C ALA A 148 -2.26 5.26 -2.72
N SER A 149 -3.16 5.58 -1.77
CA SER A 149 -2.83 5.56 -0.34
C SER A 149 -2.53 4.15 0.15
N GLY A 150 -3.30 3.15 -0.30
CA GLY A 150 -3.04 1.74 0.00
C GLY A 150 -1.66 1.28 -0.48
N ALA A 151 -1.26 1.64 -1.69
CA ALA A 151 0.06 1.31 -2.24
C ALA A 151 1.21 1.97 -1.45
N VAL A 152 1.02 3.20 -0.97
CA VAL A 152 1.98 3.89 -0.09
C VAL A 152 2.10 3.18 1.25
N ALA A 153 0.97 2.81 1.87
CA ALA A 153 0.94 2.09 3.14
C ALA A 153 1.62 0.71 3.04
N ALA A 154 1.27 -0.08 2.02
CA ALA A 154 1.87 -1.39 1.77
C ALA A 154 3.39 -1.30 1.57
N ALA A 155 3.88 -0.34 0.78
CA ALA A 155 5.31 -0.11 0.57
C ALA A 155 6.05 0.26 1.87
N ALA A 156 5.39 0.93 2.81
CA ALA A 156 5.92 1.23 4.13
C ALA A 156 5.77 0.06 5.14
N GLY A 157 5.32 -1.12 4.69
CA GLY A 157 5.23 -2.33 5.50
C GLY A 157 3.97 -2.44 6.36
N PHE A 158 2.92 -1.66 6.08
CA PHE A 158 1.64 -1.81 6.77
C PHE A 158 0.87 -3.01 6.23
N GLN A 159 0.31 -3.79 7.15
CA GLN A 159 -0.56 -4.93 6.86
C GLN A 159 -2.01 -4.55 7.15
N ILE A 160 -2.95 -4.98 6.29
CA ILE A 160 -4.38 -4.71 6.45
C ILE A 160 -4.90 -5.55 7.63
N GLU A 161 -5.66 -4.92 8.53
CA GLU A 161 -6.27 -5.58 9.68
C GLU A 161 -7.80 -5.59 9.63
N GLY A 162 -8.41 -4.80 8.75
CA GLY A 162 -9.85 -4.78 8.60
C GLY A 162 -10.38 -3.61 7.78
N ILE A 163 -11.72 -3.56 7.70
CA ILE A 163 -12.46 -2.49 7.04
C ILE A 163 -13.49 -1.95 8.03
N GLU A 164 -13.48 -0.63 8.24
CA GLU A 164 -14.55 0.09 8.96
C GLU A 164 -15.55 0.62 7.92
N ARG A 165 -16.77 0.12 7.97
CA ARG A 165 -17.82 0.55 7.05
C ARG A 165 -18.29 1.97 7.37
N GLU A 166 -18.55 2.76 6.32
CA GLU A 166 -19.09 4.14 6.40
C GLU A 166 -18.29 5.07 7.33
N LYS A 167 -16.98 4.84 7.45
CA LYS A 167 -16.10 5.60 8.36
C LYS A 167 -16.02 7.08 8.03
N PHE A 168 -16.02 7.42 6.77
CA PHE A 168 -15.88 8.78 6.29
C PHE A 168 -17.18 9.26 5.64
N LEU A 169 -17.51 10.51 5.88
CA LEU A 169 -18.64 11.20 5.25
C LEU A 169 -18.12 12.48 4.58
N TYR A 170 -18.19 12.54 3.26
CA TYR A 170 -17.82 13.72 2.47
C TYR A 170 -18.94 14.08 1.51
N ALA A 171 -19.39 15.34 1.53
CA ALA A 171 -20.42 15.83 0.65
C ALA A 171 -21.69 14.94 0.61
N GLY A 172 -22.08 14.37 1.76
CA GLY A 172 -23.25 13.50 1.88
C GLY A 172 -23.04 12.05 1.42
N GLN A 173 -21.84 11.69 0.96
CA GLN A 173 -21.50 10.32 0.56
C GLN A 173 -20.60 9.66 1.61
N THR A 174 -20.96 8.44 2.00
CA THR A 174 -20.16 7.63 2.92
C THR A 174 -19.11 6.80 2.19
N TYR A 175 -17.99 6.54 2.87
CA TYR A 175 -16.87 5.73 2.36
C TYR A 175 -16.35 4.83 3.47
N ASP A 176 -16.08 3.59 3.11
CA ASP A 176 -15.38 2.64 3.97
C ASP A 176 -13.90 3.00 4.11
N ALA A 177 -13.33 2.67 5.26
CA ALA A 177 -11.91 2.82 5.53
C ALA A 177 -11.24 1.46 5.69
N VAL A 178 -10.15 1.25 4.96
CA VAL A 178 -9.20 0.17 5.25
C VAL A 178 -8.38 0.59 6.45
N LEU A 179 -8.32 -0.26 7.47
CA LEU A 179 -7.40 -0.12 8.60
C LEU A 179 -6.17 -0.98 8.35
N ALA A 180 -5.01 -0.41 8.57
CA ALA A 180 -3.75 -1.12 8.45
C ALA A 180 -2.79 -0.74 9.58
N ALA A 181 -1.93 -1.68 9.96
CA ALA A 181 -0.94 -1.47 10.99
C ALA A 181 0.41 -2.06 10.61
N ARG A 182 1.47 -1.49 11.21
CA ARG A 182 2.82 -2.02 11.18
C ARG A 182 3.36 -2.12 12.59
N LEU A 183 3.94 -3.27 12.93
CA LEU A 183 4.49 -3.55 14.24
C LEU A 183 6.02 -3.51 14.22
N ARG A 184 6.65 -3.16 15.34
CA ARG A 184 8.12 -3.23 15.47
C ARG A 184 8.66 -4.63 15.14
N LYS A 185 7.96 -5.68 15.58
CA LYS A 185 8.35 -7.07 15.32
C LYS A 185 8.30 -7.49 13.83
N ASP A 186 7.61 -6.75 12.98
CA ASP A 186 7.52 -7.04 11.55
C ASP A 186 8.85 -6.73 10.82
N GLY A 187 9.78 -6.08 11.53
CA GLY A 187 11.08 -5.70 10.98
C GLY A 187 11.01 -4.45 10.09
N ARG A 188 12.11 -4.16 9.42
CA ARG A 188 12.23 -2.98 8.56
C ARG A 188 11.58 -3.23 7.20
N ALA A 189 10.78 -2.29 6.76
CA ALA A 189 10.40 -2.24 5.36
C ALA A 189 11.66 -1.92 4.53
N PRO A 190 11.98 -2.72 3.50
CA PRO A 190 13.20 -2.53 2.72
C PRO A 190 13.15 -1.23 1.92
N ALA A 191 14.20 -0.41 2.05
CA ALA A 191 14.33 0.85 1.30
C ALA A 191 14.32 0.65 -0.23
N SER A 192 14.72 -0.54 -0.70
CA SER A 192 14.71 -0.91 -2.11
C SER A 192 13.31 -1.07 -2.72
N LEU A 193 12.26 -1.23 -1.90
CA LEU A 193 10.87 -1.21 -2.39
C LEU A 193 10.42 0.17 -2.89
N CYS A 194 11.21 1.23 -2.64
CA CYS A 194 10.95 2.55 -3.21
C CYS A 194 11.07 2.58 -4.75
N HIS A 195 11.68 1.57 -5.36
CA HIS A 195 11.83 1.45 -6.83
C HIS A 195 11.03 0.32 -7.46
N GLN A 196 10.52 -0.62 -6.68
CA GLN A 196 9.43 -1.42 -7.20
C GLN A 196 8.16 -0.59 -7.01
N GLU A 197 7.78 0.12 -8.06
CA GLU A 197 6.41 0.50 -8.24
C GLU A 197 5.58 -0.74 -7.86
N ALA A 198 4.79 -0.64 -6.78
CA ALA A 198 3.53 -1.32 -6.78
C ALA A 198 2.73 -0.61 -7.89
N VAL A 199 3.12 -0.90 -9.12
CA VAL A 199 2.34 -0.55 -10.29
C VAL A 199 1.03 -1.25 -10.00
N PHE A 200 -0.01 -0.46 -9.63
CA PHE A 200 -1.36 -0.90 -9.91
C PHE A 200 -1.33 -1.22 -11.40
N ARG A 201 -0.99 -2.45 -11.71
CA ARG A 201 -1.16 -2.98 -13.04
C ARG A 201 -2.65 -3.29 -13.12
N PRO A 202 -3.43 -2.49 -13.84
CA PRO A 202 -4.77 -2.91 -14.15
C PRO A 202 -4.63 -4.28 -14.81
N GLY A 203 -5.06 -5.31 -14.13
CA GLY A 203 -4.93 -6.69 -14.53
C GLY A 203 -6.14 -7.47 -14.01
N PHE A 204 -6.22 -8.73 -14.33
CA PHE A 204 -7.24 -9.59 -13.79
C PHE A 204 -7.02 -9.74 -12.28
N HIS A 205 -8.10 -9.58 -11.51
CA HIS A 205 -8.10 -9.94 -10.10
C HIS A 205 -8.06 -11.47 -9.96
N HIS A 206 -8.92 -12.15 -10.72
CA HIS A 206 -8.92 -13.60 -10.86
C HIS A 206 -9.53 -14.01 -12.20
N VAL A 207 -9.25 -15.25 -12.57
CA VAL A 207 -9.93 -15.97 -13.66
C VAL A 207 -10.56 -17.21 -13.04
N GLU A 208 -11.82 -17.44 -13.35
CA GLU A 208 -12.55 -18.66 -12.96
C GLU A 208 -12.73 -19.55 -14.18
N LEU A 209 -12.31 -20.80 -14.05
CA LEU A 209 -12.43 -21.85 -15.05
C LEU A 209 -13.35 -22.95 -14.52
N TRP A 210 -14.35 -23.28 -15.30
CA TRP A 210 -15.23 -24.38 -15.00
C TRP A 210 -14.78 -25.62 -15.76
N THR A 211 -14.77 -26.76 -15.08
CA THR A 211 -14.40 -28.07 -15.64
C THR A 211 -15.54 -29.06 -15.51
N GLU A 212 -15.59 -30.04 -16.39
CA GLU A 212 -16.57 -31.12 -16.29
C GLU A 212 -16.29 -32.07 -15.11
N SER A 213 -15.00 -32.19 -14.71
CA SER A 213 -14.56 -32.99 -13.57
C SER A 213 -13.31 -32.42 -12.97
N LEU A 214 -13.41 -32.02 -11.71
CA LEU A 214 -12.28 -31.48 -10.96
C LEU A 214 -11.21 -32.58 -10.77
N GLU A 215 -11.60 -33.83 -10.52
CA GLU A 215 -10.69 -34.96 -10.38
C GLU A 215 -9.79 -35.15 -11.60
N THR A 216 -10.33 -34.96 -12.79
CA THR A 216 -9.59 -35.11 -14.06
C THR A 216 -8.72 -33.91 -14.35
N ALA A 217 -9.18 -32.69 -14.05
CA ALA A 217 -8.50 -31.43 -14.37
C ALA A 217 -7.39 -31.08 -13.36
N LEU A 218 -7.61 -31.39 -12.07
CA LEU A 218 -6.72 -31.01 -10.98
C LEU A 218 -5.25 -31.41 -11.15
N PRO A 219 -4.90 -32.64 -11.62
CA PRO A 219 -3.49 -33.01 -11.79
C PRO A 219 -2.74 -32.07 -12.76
N SER A 220 -3.37 -31.70 -13.87
CA SER A 220 -2.73 -30.82 -14.87
C SER A 220 -2.62 -29.38 -14.40
N TRP A 221 -3.70 -28.84 -13.83
CA TRP A 221 -3.71 -27.46 -13.32
C TRP A 221 -2.84 -27.30 -12.07
N GLY A 222 -2.87 -28.26 -11.13
CA GLY A 222 -2.01 -28.25 -9.96
C GLY A 222 -0.53 -28.34 -10.31
N TRP A 223 -0.17 -29.18 -11.30
CA TRP A 223 1.18 -29.22 -11.82
C TRP A 223 1.61 -27.88 -12.44
N LEU A 224 0.77 -27.29 -13.32
CA LEU A 224 1.07 -26.04 -13.99
C LEU A 224 1.26 -24.88 -12.98
N THR A 225 0.34 -24.72 -12.04
CA THR A 225 0.40 -23.66 -11.03
C THR A 225 1.61 -23.83 -10.12
N GLN A 226 1.99 -25.06 -9.77
CA GLN A 226 3.20 -25.35 -9.03
C GLN A 226 4.47 -24.94 -9.81
N GLN A 227 4.53 -25.24 -11.12
CA GLN A 227 5.67 -24.81 -11.96
C GLN A 227 5.76 -23.29 -12.07
N LEU A 228 4.62 -22.58 -12.08
CA LEU A 228 4.55 -21.14 -12.08
C LEU A 228 4.88 -20.50 -10.70
N GLY A 229 5.14 -21.34 -9.68
CA GLY A 229 5.43 -20.87 -8.32
C GLY A 229 4.22 -20.30 -7.58
N TRP A 230 3.02 -20.70 -8.00
CA TRP A 230 1.77 -20.29 -7.34
C TRP A 230 1.50 -21.21 -6.13
N THR A 231 0.78 -20.67 -5.16
CA THR A 231 0.43 -21.41 -3.94
C THR A 231 -1.08 -21.64 -3.88
N THR A 232 -1.50 -22.78 -3.32
CA THR A 232 -2.92 -22.99 -3.02
C THR A 232 -3.44 -21.86 -2.15
N TYR A 233 -4.54 -21.24 -2.57
CA TYR A 233 -5.17 -20.10 -1.89
C TYR A 233 -6.40 -20.54 -1.09
N GLN A 234 -7.31 -21.26 -1.73
CA GLN A 234 -8.52 -21.82 -1.10
C GLN A 234 -8.87 -23.16 -1.71
N GLU A 235 -9.49 -24.05 -0.90
CA GLU A 235 -10.07 -25.31 -1.32
C GLU A 235 -11.48 -25.46 -0.75
N TRP A 236 -12.41 -25.98 -1.55
CA TRP A 236 -13.78 -26.27 -1.14
C TRP A 236 -14.32 -27.47 -1.90
N PRO A 237 -15.44 -28.10 -1.45
CA PRO A 237 -16.07 -29.17 -2.21
C PRO A 237 -16.44 -28.71 -3.63
N GLY A 238 -15.80 -29.30 -4.65
CA GLY A 238 -16.02 -28.95 -6.06
C GLY A 238 -15.12 -27.86 -6.63
N GLY A 239 -14.17 -27.31 -5.87
CA GLY A 239 -13.29 -26.28 -6.41
C GLY A 239 -11.98 -26.06 -5.63
N ILE A 240 -11.04 -25.42 -6.29
CA ILE A 240 -9.74 -25.01 -5.75
C ILE A 240 -9.30 -23.70 -6.40
N SER A 241 -8.49 -22.92 -5.70
CA SER A 241 -7.83 -21.77 -6.27
C SER A 241 -6.35 -21.69 -5.92
N TRP A 242 -5.57 -21.09 -6.81
CA TRP A 242 -4.14 -20.85 -6.62
C TRP A 242 -3.82 -19.37 -6.81
N GLN A 243 -3.02 -18.82 -5.93
CA GLN A 243 -2.61 -17.42 -5.96
C GLN A 243 -1.20 -17.27 -6.52
N ALA A 244 -1.08 -16.36 -7.47
CA ALA A 244 0.19 -15.92 -8.02
C ALA A 244 0.93 -14.98 -7.07
N PRO A 245 2.27 -14.81 -7.23
CA PRO A 245 3.06 -13.88 -6.40
C PRO A 245 2.63 -12.41 -6.48
N ASP A 246 1.92 -12.00 -7.54
CA ASP A 246 1.38 -10.65 -7.73
C ASP A 246 0.01 -10.43 -7.07
N GLY A 247 -0.55 -11.47 -6.43
CA GLY A 247 -1.84 -11.44 -5.75
C GLY A 247 -3.04 -11.78 -6.62
N SER A 248 -2.90 -11.90 -7.94
CA SER A 248 -3.95 -12.47 -8.80
C SER A 248 -4.14 -13.97 -8.52
N TYR A 249 -5.31 -14.51 -8.82
CA TYR A 249 -5.54 -15.94 -8.61
C TYR A 249 -6.40 -16.59 -9.69
N LEU A 250 -6.20 -17.89 -9.85
CA LEU A 250 -6.98 -18.75 -10.73
C LEU A 250 -7.89 -19.62 -9.86
N VAL A 251 -9.15 -19.71 -10.24
CA VAL A 251 -10.14 -20.62 -9.68
C VAL A 251 -10.40 -21.73 -10.67
N LEU A 252 -10.40 -22.98 -10.21
CA LEU A 252 -10.86 -24.15 -10.95
C LEU A 252 -12.03 -24.75 -10.19
N GLU A 253 -13.18 -24.84 -10.83
CA GLU A 253 -14.42 -25.31 -10.20
C GLU A 253 -15.16 -26.28 -11.10
N GLU A 254 -15.80 -27.28 -10.50
CA GLU A 254 -16.62 -28.23 -11.23
C GLU A 254 -17.94 -27.59 -11.64
N SER A 255 -18.24 -27.63 -12.95
CA SER A 255 -19.45 -27.03 -13.49
C SER A 255 -20.70 -27.77 -13.00
N PRO A 256 -21.74 -27.06 -12.55
CA PRO A 256 -23.02 -27.66 -12.25
C PRO A 256 -23.80 -28.09 -13.51
N ASP A 257 -23.37 -27.64 -14.69
CA ASP A 257 -23.98 -27.96 -15.99
C ASP A 257 -22.91 -28.34 -17.01
N THR A 258 -22.82 -29.61 -17.31
CA THR A 258 -21.90 -30.21 -18.28
C THR A 258 -22.65 -30.69 -19.57
N SER A 259 -23.81 -30.09 -19.90
CA SER A 259 -24.67 -30.44 -21.01
C SER A 259 -24.12 -30.05 -22.38
N GLY A 260 -22.84 -30.09 -22.61
CA GLY A 260 -22.21 -29.81 -23.91
C GLY A 260 -20.71 -29.90 -23.84
N SER A 261 -20.06 -30.40 -24.91
CA SER A 261 -18.61 -30.34 -24.99
C SER A 261 -18.13 -28.94 -25.27
N HIS A 262 -17.01 -28.53 -24.66
CA HIS A 262 -16.36 -27.26 -25.00
C HIS A 262 -15.95 -27.25 -26.48
N ASP A 263 -16.44 -26.28 -27.22
CA ASP A 263 -16.06 -26.05 -28.62
C ASP A 263 -15.29 -24.72 -28.72
N ARG A 264 -13.97 -24.84 -28.93
CA ARG A 264 -13.06 -23.69 -29.05
C ARG A 264 -13.36 -22.77 -30.25
N THR A 265 -14.24 -23.17 -31.17
CA THR A 265 -14.67 -22.34 -32.32
C THR A 265 -15.88 -21.47 -31.99
N HIS A 266 -16.55 -21.74 -30.88
CA HIS A 266 -17.63 -20.89 -30.38
C HIS A 266 -17.11 -19.68 -29.62
N ALA A 267 -17.95 -18.67 -29.44
CA ALA A 267 -17.62 -17.52 -28.61
C ALA A 267 -17.33 -17.95 -27.16
N GLY A 268 -16.20 -17.50 -26.63
CA GLY A 268 -15.75 -17.86 -25.28
C GLY A 268 -14.23 -17.72 -25.13
N LEU A 269 -13.69 -18.22 -24.01
CA LEU A 269 -12.25 -18.22 -23.77
C LEU A 269 -11.57 -19.23 -24.69
N ASN A 270 -10.71 -18.75 -25.59
CA ASN A 270 -9.99 -19.59 -26.55
C ASN A 270 -8.68 -20.15 -25.97
N HIS A 271 -7.91 -19.33 -25.23
CA HIS A 271 -6.68 -19.72 -24.57
C HIS A 271 -6.36 -18.79 -23.39
N LEU A 272 -5.57 -19.30 -22.44
CA LEU A 272 -4.90 -18.54 -21.41
C LEU A 272 -3.41 -18.58 -21.65
N ALA A 273 -2.73 -17.45 -21.49
CA ALA A 273 -1.28 -17.37 -21.54
C ALA A 273 -0.76 -16.80 -20.21
N PHE A 274 0.30 -17.41 -19.70
CA PHE A 274 0.99 -16.97 -18.49
C PHE A 274 2.37 -16.45 -18.85
N THR A 275 2.84 -15.45 -18.11
CA THR A 275 4.21 -14.96 -18.28
C THR A 275 5.19 -15.97 -17.70
N ALA A 276 6.16 -16.39 -18.50
CA ALA A 276 7.26 -17.26 -18.07
C ALA A 276 8.50 -16.41 -17.77
N PRO A 277 9.35 -16.81 -16.80
CA PRO A 277 10.56 -16.07 -16.44
C PRO A 277 11.62 -16.07 -17.56
N SER A 278 11.59 -17.05 -18.47
CA SER A 278 12.46 -17.10 -19.64
C SER A 278 11.89 -18.01 -20.74
N ALA A 279 12.38 -17.88 -21.98
CA ALA A 279 12.02 -18.77 -23.08
C ALA A 279 12.44 -20.23 -22.82
N THR A 280 13.48 -20.47 -22.04
CA THR A 280 13.93 -21.81 -21.65
C THR A 280 12.91 -22.48 -20.71
N PHE A 281 12.29 -21.69 -19.83
CA PHE A 281 11.25 -22.18 -18.93
C PHE A 281 10.00 -22.63 -19.69
N GLU A 282 9.64 -21.98 -20.80
CA GLU A 282 8.50 -22.39 -21.64
C GLU A 282 8.72 -23.76 -22.28
N ILE A 283 9.96 -24.13 -22.61
CA ILE A 283 10.31 -25.42 -23.21
C ILE A 283 10.23 -26.56 -22.17
N GLU A 284 10.59 -26.26 -20.92
CA GLU A 284 10.52 -27.23 -19.81
C GLU A 284 9.09 -27.51 -19.34
N LEU A 285 8.15 -26.63 -19.65
CA LEU A 285 6.73 -26.76 -19.31
C LEU A 285 5.92 -27.68 -20.25
N VAL A 286 6.55 -28.43 -21.12
CA VAL A 286 5.84 -29.44 -21.94
C VAL A 286 5.42 -30.59 -21.03
N ALA A 287 4.14 -30.60 -20.62
CA ALA A 287 3.57 -31.68 -19.84
C ALA A 287 3.78 -33.03 -20.57
N PRO A 288 4.22 -34.08 -19.88
CA PRO A 288 4.26 -35.42 -20.47
C PRO A 288 2.83 -35.75 -20.91
N ASN A 289 2.68 -36.08 -22.18
CA ASN A 289 1.39 -36.48 -22.74
C ASN A 289 0.86 -37.72 -22.00
N PRO A 290 -0.27 -37.65 -21.30
CA PRO A 290 -0.81 -38.82 -20.57
C PRO A 290 -1.35 -39.93 -21.48
N ARG A 291 -1.03 -39.94 -22.79
CA ARG A 291 -1.49 -40.91 -23.80
C ARG A 291 -0.36 -41.72 -24.42
N THR A 292 0.75 -41.95 -23.72
CA THR A 292 1.70 -43.00 -24.10
C THR A 292 1.84 -44.04 -23.01
#